data_bc09b5ea87e27478de8d738e6538a327
#
_entry.id   bc09b5ea87e27478de8d738e6538a327
#
_cell.length_a   1.000
_cell.length_b   1.000
_cell.length_c   1.000
_cell.angle_alpha   90.00
_cell.angle_beta   90.00
_cell.angle_gamma   90.00
#
_symmetry.space_group_name_H-M   'P 1'
#
loop_
_entity.id
_entity.type
_entity.pdbx_description
1 polymer ?
#
loop_
_entity_poly.entity_id
_entity_poly.type
_entity_poly.pdbx_seq_one_letter_code
_entity_poly.pdbx_strand_id
1 'polypeptide(L)'
;MSISIEFKDKYVYFGPEAGLHTQGEARAEVYDVTGPRYHDGHDLSAMTWYVRASHPDYMTIINKQLRVSVDPDNEEQVIITWPVEADFTAYAGQLDVQFVAKSSTGEEIIKLQSNGLQLAASVEGTAAPPKNVFENTLEQMQGLLDNAENAAAQSAADASRAEDAQDAAAQSAQQAQQAQQAVAGDA
;
A
#
# COMPACT_ATOMS: atom_id res chain seq x y z
N MET A 1 -19.52 -4.51 11.44
CA MET A 1 -20.51 -5.11 10.53
C MET A 1 -20.04 -4.83 9.12
N SER A 2 -20.14 -5.78 8.20
CA SER A 2 -19.76 -5.52 6.80
C SER A 2 -21.02 -5.25 5.98
N ILE A 3 -20.95 -4.27 5.07
CA ILE A 3 -22.04 -3.89 4.16
C ILE A 3 -21.62 -4.34 2.78
N SER A 4 -22.39 -5.26 2.19
CA SER A 4 -22.11 -5.76 0.84
C SER A 4 -22.76 -4.84 -0.20
N ILE A 5 -21.97 -4.41 -1.19
CA ILE A 5 -22.38 -3.55 -2.29
C ILE A 5 -21.89 -4.16 -3.60
N GLU A 6 -22.77 -4.34 -4.57
CA GLU A 6 -22.41 -4.86 -5.88
C GLU A 6 -21.96 -3.73 -6.81
N PHE A 7 -20.81 -3.88 -7.52
CA PHE A 7 -20.50 -3.01 -8.63
C PHE A 7 -21.01 -3.59 -9.96
N LYS A 8 -21.57 -2.71 -10.76
CA LYS A 8 -22.13 -3.05 -12.06
C LYS A 8 -21.74 -1.99 -13.09
N ASP A 9 -21.39 -2.42 -14.30
CA ASP A 9 -21.02 -1.52 -15.40
C ASP A 9 -19.97 -0.45 -15.00
N LYS A 10 -18.96 -0.85 -14.22
CA LYS A 10 -17.89 0.02 -13.69
C LYS A 10 -18.39 1.09 -12.69
N TYR A 11 -19.52 0.83 -12.04
CA TYR A 11 -20.11 1.76 -11.09
C TYR A 11 -20.48 1.07 -9.78
N VAL A 12 -20.16 1.71 -8.66
CA VAL A 12 -20.53 1.33 -7.30
C VAL A 12 -21.57 2.31 -6.81
N TYR A 13 -22.73 1.83 -6.44
CA TYR A 13 -23.79 2.68 -5.90
C TYR A 13 -23.91 2.51 -4.39
N PHE A 14 -23.54 3.53 -3.65
CA PHE A 14 -23.77 3.61 -2.21
C PHE A 14 -25.22 4.04 -1.99
N GLY A 15 -26.09 3.05 -1.68
CA GLY A 15 -27.49 3.24 -1.41
C GLY A 15 -27.76 3.63 0.05
N PRO A 16 -29.03 3.68 0.47
CA PRO A 16 -29.39 3.98 1.86
C PRO A 16 -28.79 3.02 2.89
N GLU A 17 -28.49 1.78 2.47
CA GLU A 17 -27.85 0.74 3.29
C GLU A 17 -26.38 1.06 3.59
N ALA A 18 -25.74 1.93 2.84
CA ALA A 18 -24.36 2.35 3.09
C ALA A 18 -24.18 3.12 4.40
N GLY A 19 -25.30 3.46 5.06
CA GLY A 19 -25.27 4.13 6.34
C GLY A 19 -24.96 5.63 6.25
N LEU A 20 -25.03 6.28 7.39
CA LEU A 20 -24.65 7.68 7.55
C LEU A 20 -23.33 7.71 8.32
N HIS A 21 -22.26 8.09 7.64
CA HIS A 21 -20.98 8.33 8.30
C HIS A 21 -20.98 9.67 9.03
N THR A 22 -20.28 9.71 10.16
CA THR A 22 -20.05 10.93 10.91
C THR A 22 -18.59 11.34 10.85
N GLN A 23 -18.33 12.62 10.77
CA GLN A 23 -16.98 13.16 10.79
C GLN A 23 -16.19 12.63 11.99
N GLY A 24 -14.98 12.13 11.74
CA GLY A 24 -14.07 11.63 12.75
C GLY A 24 -14.26 10.14 13.11
N GLU A 25 -15.24 9.46 12.56
CA GLU A 25 -15.40 8.01 12.75
C GLU A 25 -14.26 7.24 12.09
N ALA A 26 -13.80 6.17 12.75
CA ALA A 26 -12.79 5.28 12.23
C ALA A 26 -13.24 3.83 12.33
N ARG A 27 -13.24 3.11 11.20
CA ARG A 27 -13.58 1.68 11.12
C ARG A 27 -14.97 1.33 11.66
N ALA A 28 -15.88 2.30 11.68
CA ALA A 28 -17.26 2.07 12.06
C ALA A 28 -17.91 1.07 11.10
N GLU A 29 -17.53 1.15 9.81
CA GLU A 29 -18.07 0.31 8.76
C GLU A 29 -16.98 -0.23 7.85
N VAL A 30 -17.28 -1.39 7.28
CA VAL A 30 -16.48 -2.07 6.26
C VAL A 30 -17.38 -2.33 5.08
N TYR A 31 -17.00 -1.86 3.90
CA TYR A 31 -17.69 -2.17 2.66
C TYR A 31 -17.02 -3.35 1.96
N ASP A 32 -17.82 -4.36 1.64
CA ASP A 32 -17.43 -5.45 0.75
C ASP A 32 -18.05 -5.18 -0.62
N VAL A 33 -17.22 -4.63 -1.53
CA VAL A 33 -17.62 -4.31 -2.89
C VAL A 33 -17.44 -5.56 -3.75
N THR A 34 -18.56 -6.15 -4.17
CA THR A 34 -18.60 -7.42 -4.91
C THR A 34 -18.85 -7.18 -6.39
N GLY A 35 -18.34 -8.06 -7.24
CA GLY A 35 -18.63 -8.02 -8.66
C GLY A 35 -17.90 -9.11 -9.45
N PRO A 36 -18.00 -9.10 -10.79
CA PRO A 36 -17.43 -10.16 -11.61
C PRO A 36 -15.92 -10.28 -11.42
N ARG A 37 -15.43 -11.51 -11.32
CA ARG A 37 -14.01 -11.81 -11.19
C ARG A 37 -13.23 -11.48 -12.46
N TYR A 38 -13.85 -11.64 -13.62
CA TYR A 38 -13.18 -11.42 -14.89
C TYR A 38 -13.74 -10.18 -15.60
N HIS A 39 -12.84 -9.33 -16.11
CA HIS A 39 -13.17 -8.15 -16.89
C HIS A 39 -12.16 -7.97 -18.03
N ASP A 40 -12.65 -7.92 -19.26
CA ASP A 40 -11.83 -7.76 -20.46
C ASP A 40 -10.62 -8.71 -20.54
N GLY A 41 -10.81 -9.97 -20.11
CA GLY A 41 -9.77 -11.00 -20.08
C GLY A 41 -8.81 -10.95 -18.90
N HIS A 42 -9.00 -10.02 -17.98
CA HIS A 42 -8.21 -9.88 -16.75
C HIS A 42 -8.90 -10.53 -15.55
N ASP A 43 -8.15 -11.29 -14.73
CA ASP A 43 -8.61 -11.79 -13.43
C ASP A 43 -8.45 -10.69 -12.39
N LEU A 44 -9.55 -10.09 -11.96
CA LEU A 44 -9.57 -8.98 -11.01
C LEU A 44 -9.14 -9.39 -9.59
N SER A 45 -9.19 -10.70 -9.26
CA SER A 45 -8.69 -11.21 -7.99
C SER A 45 -7.16 -11.19 -7.88
N ALA A 46 -6.47 -11.20 -9.02
CA ALA A 46 -5.01 -11.12 -9.11
C ALA A 46 -4.48 -9.68 -9.17
N MET A 47 -5.36 -8.69 -9.21
CA MET A 47 -5.00 -7.27 -9.29
C MET A 47 -4.75 -6.67 -7.91
N THR A 48 -4.00 -5.57 -7.88
CA THR A 48 -3.86 -4.74 -6.68
C THR A 48 -4.92 -3.65 -6.71
N TRP A 49 -5.80 -3.67 -5.73
CA TRP A 49 -6.89 -2.72 -5.65
C TRP A 49 -6.57 -1.55 -4.73
N TYR A 50 -7.07 -0.39 -5.12
CA TYR A 50 -6.95 0.85 -4.36
C TYR A 50 -8.30 1.53 -4.29
N VAL A 51 -8.58 2.18 -3.15
CA VAL A 51 -9.60 3.20 -3.05
C VAL A 51 -8.93 4.57 -3.17
N ARG A 52 -9.46 5.39 -4.06
CA ARG A 52 -9.15 6.82 -4.17
C ARG A 52 -10.36 7.59 -3.73
N ALA A 53 -10.16 8.49 -2.81
CA ALA A 53 -11.24 9.35 -2.33
C ALA A 53 -10.77 10.80 -2.26
N SER A 54 -11.67 11.72 -2.46
CA SER A 54 -11.38 13.14 -2.31
C SER A 54 -12.53 13.88 -1.63
N HIS A 55 -12.15 14.84 -0.81
CA HIS A 55 -13.08 15.85 -0.28
C HIS A 55 -12.96 17.10 -1.16
N PRO A 56 -13.93 17.37 -2.07
CA PRO A 56 -13.81 18.45 -3.04
C PRO A 56 -13.57 19.82 -2.40
N ASP A 57 -14.25 20.07 -1.27
CA ASP A 57 -14.17 21.34 -0.54
C ASP A 57 -12.80 21.57 0.13
N TYR A 58 -12.02 20.49 0.35
CA TYR A 58 -10.77 20.55 1.09
C TYR A 58 -9.55 20.17 0.23
N MET A 59 -9.77 19.89 -1.05
CA MET A 59 -8.72 19.52 -2.02
C MET A 59 -7.82 18.36 -1.52
N THR A 60 -8.38 17.47 -0.69
CA THR A 60 -7.66 16.36 -0.11
C THR A 60 -7.89 15.11 -0.94
N ILE A 61 -6.81 14.43 -1.30
CA ILE A 61 -6.86 13.16 -2.03
C ILE A 61 -6.28 12.05 -1.14
N ILE A 62 -7.07 11.00 -0.95
CA ILE A 62 -6.68 9.80 -0.21
C ILE A 62 -6.52 8.67 -1.21
N ASN A 63 -5.46 7.88 -1.08
CA ASN A 63 -5.23 6.71 -1.92
C ASN A 63 -4.71 5.57 -1.05
N LYS A 64 -5.53 4.52 -0.86
CA LYS A 64 -5.18 3.38 -0.01
C LYS A 64 -5.38 2.07 -0.73
N GLN A 65 -4.46 1.14 -0.50
CA GLN A 65 -4.56 -0.23 -0.99
C GLN A 65 -5.62 -1.00 -0.22
N LEU A 66 -6.39 -1.79 -0.95
CA LEU A 66 -7.48 -2.62 -0.43
C LEU A 66 -7.12 -4.09 -0.46
N ARG A 67 -7.82 -4.88 0.36
CA ARG A 67 -7.78 -6.33 0.28
C ARG A 67 -8.77 -6.78 -0.79
N VAL A 68 -8.35 -7.76 -1.58
CA VAL A 68 -9.21 -8.46 -2.53
C VAL A 68 -9.17 -9.95 -2.26
N SER A 69 -10.28 -10.64 -2.44
CA SER A 69 -10.39 -12.10 -2.38
C SER A 69 -11.41 -12.59 -3.40
N VAL A 70 -11.32 -13.84 -3.79
CA VAL A 70 -12.41 -14.52 -4.50
C VAL A 70 -13.54 -14.76 -3.50
N ASP A 71 -14.78 -14.61 -3.94
CA ASP A 71 -15.95 -14.91 -3.12
C ASP A 71 -15.99 -16.42 -2.83
N PRO A 72 -16.00 -16.84 -1.55
CA PRO A 72 -16.01 -18.26 -1.19
C PRO A 72 -17.29 -18.98 -1.62
N ASP A 73 -18.38 -18.25 -1.80
CA ASP A 73 -19.69 -18.80 -2.20
C ASP A 73 -19.90 -18.76 -3.72
N ASN A 74 -19.09 -17.96 -4.44
CA ASN A 74 -19.17 -17.81 -5.89
C ASN A 74 -17.80 -17.48 -6.52
N GLU A 75 -17.10 -18.47 -7.04
CA GLU A 75 -15.75 -18.33 -7.63
C GLU A 75 -15.68 -17.38 -8.85
N GLU A 76 -16.82 -17.05 -9.46
CA GLU A 76 -16.92 -16.08 -10.55
C GLU A 76 -16.98 -14.62 -10.06
N GLN A 77 -16.95 -14.40 -8.75
CA GLN A 77 -17.00 -13.09 -8.13
C GLN A 77 -15.75 -12.79 -7.30
N VAL A 78 -15.46 -11.49 -7.15
CA VAL A 78 -14.46 -10.96 -6.22
C VAL A 78 -15.14 -10.10 -5.17
N ILE A 79 -14.49 -10.07 -4.00
CA ILE A 79 -14.83 -9.20 -2.88
C ILE A 79 -13.66 -8.25 -2.65
N ILE A 80 -13.91 -6.96 -2.77
CA ILE A 80 -12.96 -5.89 -2.49
C ILE A 80 -13.36 -5.27 -1.15
N THR A 81 -12.57 -5.50 -0.11
CA THR A 81 -12.88 -5.04 1.25
C THR A 81 -12.28 -3.67 1.50
N TRP A 82 -13.13 -2.69 1.79
CA TRP A 82 -12.75 -1.32 2.13
C TRP A 82 -13.16 -0.98 3.56
N PRO A 83 -12.25 -0.98 4.54
CA PRO A 83 -12.49 -0.41 5.86
C PRO A 83 -12.44 1.12 5.76
N VAL A 84 -13.51 1.78 6.21
CA VAL A 84 -13.55 3.25 6.25
C VAL A 84 -12.76 3.72 7.47
N GLU A 85 -11.54 4.22 7.22
CA GLU A 85 -10.66 4.73 8.25
C GLU A 85 -10.87 6.23 8.49
N ALA A 86 -10.34 6.77 9.58
CA ALA A 86 -10.51 8.16 10.00
C ALA A 86 -10.11 9.21 8.95
N ASP A 87 -9.16 8.86 8.06
CA ASP A 87 -8.75 9.76 6.98
C ASP A 87 -9.89 10.05 6.00
N PHE A 88 -10.75 9.04 5.75
CA PHE A 88 -11.90 9.20 4.85
C PHE A 88 -13.03 10.01 5.48
N THR A 89 -13.11 10.04 6.80
CA THR A 89 -14.16 10.74 7.55
C THR A 89 -13.67 12.03 8.21
N ALA A 90 -12.48 12.50 7.85
CA ALA A 90 -11.86 13.67 8.49
C ALA A 90 -12.69 14.96 8.36
N TYR A 91 -13.45 15.08 7.28
CA TYR A 91 -14.28 16.25 7.00
C TYR A 91 -15.74 15.83 6.77
N ALA A 92 -16.64 16.71 7.18
CA ALA A 92 -18.06 16.60 6.82
C ALA A 92 -18.27 16.99 5.36
N GLY A 93 -19.37 16.56 4.77
CA GLY A 93 -19.74 16.87 3.40
C GLY A 93 -19.62 15.69 2.45
N GLN A 94 -19.45 15.97 1.18
CA GLN A 94 -19.34 14.94 0.14
C GLN A 94 -17.92 14.35 0.12
N LEU A 95 -17.84 13.03 0.12
CA LEU A 95 -16.62 12.27 -0.18
C LEU A 95 -16.80 11.58 -1.52
N ASP A 96 -16.04 12.00 -2.52
CA ASP A 96 -15.98 11.33 -3.81
C ASP A 96 -15.10 10.09 -3.71
N VAL A 97 -15.59 8.95 -4.19
CA VAL A 97 -14.92 7.65 -4.05
C VAL A 97 -14.77 6.97 -5.41
N GLN A 98 -13.60 6.43 -5.67
CA GLN A 98 -13.30 5.64 -6.86
C GLN A 98 -12.47 4.41 -6.47
N PHE A 99 -12.79 3.25 -7.02
CA PHE A 99 -11.98 2.04 -6.86
C PHE A 99 -11.15 1.81 -8.12
N VAL A 100 -9.88 1.47 -7.96
CA VAL A 100 -8.93 1.31 -9.06
C VAL A 100 -8.19 -0.02 -8.91
N ALA A 101 -8.26 -0.87 -9.94
CA ALA A 101 -7.44 -2.06 -10.03
C ALA A 101 -6.21 -1.80 -10.90
N LYS A 102 -5.05 -2.21 -10.42
CA LYS A 102 -3.78 -2.14 -11.13
C LYS A 102 -3.20 -3.53 -11.37
N SER A 103 -2.60 -3.70 -12.54
CA SER A 103 -1.79 -4.87 -12.84
C SER A 103 -0.51 -4.93 -11.99
N SER A 104 0.20 -6.04 -12.04
CA SER A 104 1.53 -6.18 -11.42
C SER A 104 2.57 -5.22 -12.01
N THR A 105 2.35 -4.68 -13.22
CA THR A 105 3.19 -3.66 -13.85
C THR A 105 2.81 -2.23 -13.47
N GLY A 106 1.74 -2.07 -12.65
CA GLY A 106 1.24 -0.76 -12.20
C GLY A 106 0.26 -0.09 -13.16
N GLU A 107 -0.08 -0.73 -14.28
CA GLU A 107 -1.07 -0.24 -15.23
C GLU A 107 -2.49 -0.28 -14.62
N GLU A 108 -3.25 0.79 -14.78
CA GLU A 108 -4.64 0.87 -14.30
C GLU A 108 -5.58 0.15 -15.28
N ILE A 109 -6.01 -1.06 -14.90
CA ILE A 109 -6.83 -1.94 -15.74
C ILE A 109 -8.30 -1.55 -15.70
N ILE A 110 -8.83 -1.26 -14.52
CA ILE A 110 -10.23 -0.88 -14.32
C ILE A 110 -10.35 0.23 -13.28
N LYS A 111 -11.31 1.13 -13.52
CA LYS A 111 -11.73 2.17 -12.56
C LYS A 111 -13.24 2.07 -12.38
N LEU A 112 -13.64 1.86 -11.13
CA LEU A 112 -15.05 1.89 -10.74
C LEU A 112 -15.36 3.27 -10.18
N GLN A 113 -16.32 3.95 -10.77
CA GLN A 113 -16.85 5.21 -10.27
C GLN A 113 -17.90 4.96 -9.19
N SER A 114 -18.21 5.95 -8.39
CA SER A 114 -19.33 5.86 -7.43
C SER A 114 -20.08 7.19 -7.33
N ASN A 115 -21.22 7.15 -6.64
CA ASN A 115 -21.95 8.35 -6.23
C ASN A 115 -21.35 9.02 -4.98
N GLY A 116 -20.26 8.45 -4.43
CA GLY A 116 -19.65 8.94 -3.22
C GLY A 116 -20.45 8.71 -1.94
N LEU A 117 -19.89 9.16 -0.83
CA LEU A 117 -20.51 9.08 0.50
C LEU A 117 -20.83 10.46 1.05
N GLN A 118 -21.91 10.57 1.80
CA GLN A 118 -22.25 11.78 2.52
C GLN A 118 -21.86 11.64 3.99
N LEU A 119 -21.08 12.58 4.49
CA LEU A 119 -20.55 12.60 5.85
C LEU A 119 -21.24 13.70 6.66
N ALA A 120 -21.89 13.32 7.76
CA ALA A 120 -22.48 14.28 8.67
C ALA A 120 -21.41 14.97 9.52
N ALA A 121 -21.62 16.23 9.86
CA ALA A 121 -20.75 16.94 10.77
C ALA A 121 -20.80 16.36 12.19
N SER A 122 -19.66 16.23 12.85
CA SER A 122 -19.60 15.85 14.27
C SER A 122 -20.09 17.01 15.15
N VAL A 123 -20.79 16.66 16.21
CA VAL A 123 -21.22 17.64 17.22
C VAL A 123 -20.08 18.03 18.15
N GLU A 124 -19.05 17.22 18.27
CA GLU A 124 -17.93 17.40 19.22
C GLU A 124 -16.73 18.17 18.66
N GLY A 125 -16.89 18.90 17.56
CA GLY A 125 -15.85 19.76 17.01
C GLY A 125 -14.92 19.09 16.02
N THR A 126 -14.05 19.88 15.45
CA THR A 126 -13.21 19.56 14.30
C THR A 126 -12.26 18.41 14.58
N ALA A 127 -12.40 17.30 13.85
CA ALA A 127 -11.30 16.38 13.66
C ALA A 127 -10.08 17.17 13.14
N ALA A 128 -8.88 16.82 13.59
CA ALA A 128 -7.67 17.42 13.04
C ALA A 128 -7.69 17.26 11.50
N PRO A 129 -7.34 18.29 10.74
CA PRO A 129 -7.28 18.18 9.29
C PRO A 129 -6.37 17.01 8.92
N PRO A 130 -6.74 16.19 7.92
CA PRO A 130 -5.85 15.16 7.45
C PRO A 130 -4.54 15.81 7.00
N LYS A 131 -3.44 15.13 7.25
CA LYS A 131 -2.15 15.58 6.74
C LYS A 131 -2.26 15.79 5.24
N ASN A 132 -1.84 16.96 4.77
CA ASN A 132 -1.82 17.30 3.37
C ASN A 132 -1.14 16.16 2.57
N VAL A 133 -1.67 15.83 1.39
CA VAL A 133 -1.09 14.81 0.50
C VAL A 133 0.41 15.07 0.26
N PHE A 134 0.81 16.33 0.17
CA PHE A 134 2.21 16.74 0.09
C PHE A 134 3.02 16.35 1.32
N GLU A 135 2.49 16.50 2.53
CA GLU A 135 3.18 16.12 3.77
C GLU A 135 3.32 14.59 3.85
N ASN A 136 2.28 13.84 3.53
CA ASN A 136 2.35 12.38 3.47
C ASN A 136 3.34 11.91 2.39
N THR A 137 3.38 12.55 1.23
CA THR A 137 4.32 12.23 0.15
C THR A 137 5.75 12.57 0.56
N LEU A 138 5.96 13.71 1.21
CA LEU A 138 7.27 14.11 1.73
C LEU A 138 7.75 13.16 2.84
N GLU A 139 6.90 12.78 3.78
CA GLU A 139 7.25 11.79 4.83
C GLU A 139 7.61 10.43 4.21
N GLN A 140 6.86 9.98 3.20
CA GLN A 140 7.18 8.74 2.48
C GLN A 140 8.49 8.85 1.70
N MET A 141 8.73 9.97 1.03
CA MET A 141 9.98 10.21 0.30
C MET A 141 11.18 10.29 1.26
N GLN A 142 11.04 10.96 2.40
CA GLN A 142 12.06 10.98 3.44
C GLN A 142 12.35 9.58 3.99
N GLY A 143 11.32 8.79 4.31
CA GLY A 143 11.49 7.42 4.74
C GLY A 143 12.18 6.52 3.70
N LEU A 144 11.91 6.72 2.42
CA LEU A 144 12.61 6.03 1.34
C LEU A 144 14.06 6.48 1.21
N LEU A 145 14.34 7.77 1.40
CA LEU A 145 15.69 8.32 1.37
C LEU A 145 16.52 7.76 2.54
N ASP A 146 15.98 7.79 3.76
CA ASP A 146 16.62 7.24 4.95
C ASP A 146 16.94 5.74 4.79
N ASN A 147 15.99 4.98 4.22
CA ASN A 147 16.20 3.56 3.93
C ASN A 147 17.29 3.34 2.87
N ALA A 148 17.35 4.18 1.83
CA ALA A 148 18.39 4.10 0.80
C ALA A 148 19.77 4.47 1.35
N GLU A 149 19.87 5.49 2.20
CA GLU A 149 21.11 5.87 2.88
C GLU A 149 21.61 4.76 3.83
N ASN A 150 20.72 4.17 4.61
CA ASN A 150 21.05 3.04 5.48
C ASN A 150 21.52 1.81 4.67
N ALA A 151 20.87 1.50 3.57
CA ALA A 151 21.29 0.41 2.69
C ALA A 151 22.65 0.68 2.04
N ALA A 152 22.93 1.92 1.62
CA ALA A 152 24.20 2.32 1.08
C ALA A 152 25.32 2.23 2.13
N ALA A 153 25.08 2.68 3.36
CA ALA A 153 26.03 2.58 4.45
C ALA A 153 26.34 1.11 4.81
N GLN A 154 25.33 0.25 4.80
CA GLN A 154 25.50 -1.18 5.04
C GLN A 154 26.29 -1.86 3.94
N SER A 155 26.02 -1.52 2.68
CA SER A 155 26.79 -2.00 1.53
C SER A 155 28.26 -1.58 1.58
N ALA A 156 28.56 -0.34 1.98
CA ALA A 156 29.92 0.15 2.15
C ALA A 156 30.66 -0.59 3.29
N ALA A 157 29.97 -0.86 4.41
CA ALA A 157 30.54 -1.63 5.52
C ALA A 157 30.82 -3.09 5.13
N ASP A 158 29.94 -3.70 4.33
CA ASP A 158 30.13 -5.07 3.85
C ASP A 158 31.26 -5.16 2.82
N ALA A 159 31.43 -4.15 1.96
CA ALA A 159 32.57 -4.04 1.04
C ALA A 159 33.89 -3.94 1.81
N SER A 160 33.97 -3.09 2.85
CA SER A 160 35.17 -2.99 3.68
C SER A 160 35.52 -4.31 4.40
N ARG A 161 34.51 -5.04 4.92
CA ARG A 161 34.75 -6.36 5.51
C ARG A 161 35.21 -7.40 4.50
N ALA A 162 34.76 -7.30 3.26
CA ALA A 162 35.21 -8.20 2.19
C ALA A 162 36.68 -7.91 1.83
N GLU A 163 37.09 -6.65 1.78
CA GLU A 163 38.50 -6.26 1.57
C GLU A 163 39.39 -6.77 2.72
N ASP A 164 39.01 -6.54 3.97
CA ASP A 164 39.74 -7.02 5.15
C ASP A 164 39.89 -8.55 5.14
N ALA A 165 38.83 -9.27 4.76
CA ALA A 165 38.87 -10.74 4.66
C ALA A 165 39.79 -11.20 3.54
N GLN A 166 39.85 -10.50 2.41
CA GLN A 166 40.72 -10.79 1.30
C GLN A 166 42.18 -10.57 1.69
N ASP A 167 42.50 -9.50 2.39
CA ASP A 167 43.86 -9.21 2.88
C ASP A 167 44.32 -10.24 3.91
N ALA A 168 43.45 -10.63 4.82
CA ALA A 168 43.73 -11.68 5.80
C ALA A 168 43.97 -13.06 5.12
N ALA A 169 43.24 -13.37 4.06
CA ALA A 169 43.46 -14.58 3.27
C ALA A 169 44.77 -14.55 2.52
N ALA A 170 45.15 -13.40 1.94
CA ALA A 170 46.43 -13.21 1.26
C ALA A 170 47.63 -13.37 2.22
N GLN A 171 47.54 -12.78 3.42
CA GLN A 171 48.57 -12.95 4.46
C GLN A 171 48.71 -14.39 4.90
N SER A 172 47.60 -15.08 5.09
CA SER A 172 47.59 -16.51 5.47
C SER A 172 48.23 -17.39 4.39
N ALA A 173 47.97 -17.09 3.12
CA ALA A 173 48.59 -17.81 1.99
C ALA A 173 50.12 -17.58 1.93
N GLN A 174 50.58 -16.35 2.18
CA GLN A 174 52.01 -16.03 2.24
C GLN A 174 52.72 -16.77 3.39
N GLN A 175 52.08 -16.81 4.58
CA GLN A 175 52.60 -17.53 5.74
C GLN A 175 52.73 -19.04 5.45
N ALA A 176 51.71 -19.61 4.80
CA ALA A 176 51.73 -21.02 4.40
C ALA A 176 52.87 -21.34 3.40
N GLN A 177 53.12 -20.44 2.44
CA GLN A 177 54.23 -20.60 1.49
C GLN A 177 55.58 -20.49 2.17
N GLN A 178 55.75 -19.56 3.11
CA GLN A 178 57.01 -19.43 3.89
C GLN A 178 57.25 -20.67 4.74
N ALA A 179 56.23 -21.21 5.38
CA ALA A 179 56.32 -22.43 6.17
C ALA A 179 56.75 -23.63 5.30
N GLN A 180 56.19 -23.76 4.09
CA GLN A 180 56.58 -24.81 3.14
C GLN A 180 58.04 -24.68 2.69
N GLN A 181 58.53 -23.47 2.43
CA GLN A 181 59.90 -23.23 2.06
C GLN A 181 60.87 -23.54 3.18
N ALA A 182 60.51 -23.23 4.43
CA ALA A 182 61.33 -23.55 5.60
C ALA A 182 61.50 -25.06 5.79
N VAL A 183 60.43 -25.82 5.62
CA VAL A 183 60.47 -27.30 5.71
C VAL A 183 61.26 -27.93 4.56
N ALA A 184 61.24 -27.35 3.36
CA ALA A 184 61.99 -27.86 2.21
C ALA A 184 63.48 -27.52 2.26
N GLY A 185 63.89 -26.55 3.08
CA GLY A 185 65.32 -26.15 3.24
C GLY A 185 66.04 -26.93 4.35
N ASP A 186 65.33 -27.68 5.18
CA ASP A 186 65.90 -28.48 6.28
C ASP A 186 66.05 -29.97 5.94
N ALA A 187 65.79 -30.37 4.71
CA ALA A 187 65.95 -31.75 4.19
C ALA A 187 67.14 -31.84 3.23
#